data_1b98097d49539468a4f64c2ed5b3ca9e
#
_entry.id   1b98097d49539468a4f64c2ed5b3ca9e
#
_cell.length_a   1.000
_cell.length_b   1.000
_cell.length_c   1.000
_cell.angle_alpha   90.00
_cell.angle_beta   90.00
_cell.angle_gamma   90.00
#
_symmetry.space_group_name_H-M   'P 1'
#
loop_
_entity.id
_entity.type
_entity.pdbx_description
1 polymer ?
#
loop_
_entity_poly.entity_id
_entity_poly.type
_entity_poly.pdbx_seq_one_letter_code
_entity_poly.pdbx_strand_id
1 'polypeptide(L)'
;MKIKKVCASFLIGAMMLSLAACSGSTKKIESPADFEGAKISVQTATSAHESIQDMQDEGMNINVLPYEKVTQCFDDLALGRVDAVYVDSVVAGYYLAEDDTKYQKTWTSETGEPIGVCLKKGNDDLKELIEGAIDTLYYDGTMAQLSEKHFGSAADVDGVRNVTEKPVLD
;
A
#
# COMPACT_ATOMS: atom_id res chain seq x y z
N MET A 1 61.77 -7.74 -13.44
CA MET A 1 60.99 -7.58 -12.21
C MET A 1 60.02 -6.37 -12.25
N LYS A 2 59.57 -5.89 -13.42
CA LYS A 2 58.63 -4.74 -13.56
C LYS A 2 57.25 -5.12 -14.08
N ILE A 3 57.05 -6.32 -14.63
CA ILE A 3 55.77 -6.76 -15.21
C ILE A 3 54.73 -7.25 -14.13
N LYS A 4 55.22 -7.80 -13.01
CA LYS A 4 54.36 -8.31 -11.92
C LYS A 4 53.62 -7.19 -11.16
N LYS A 5 54.12 -5.94 -11.17
CA LYS A 5 53.47 -4.81 -10.47
C LYS A 5 52.39 -4.14 -11.31
N VAL A 6 52.40 -4.26 -12.62
CA VAL A 6 51.36 -3.67 -13.50
C VAL A 6 50.09 -4.52 -13.51
N CYS A 7 50.20 -5.85 -13.44
CA CYS A 7 49.04 -6.73 -13.39
C CYS A 7 48.24 -6.60 -12.07
N ALA A 8 48.92 -6.33 -10.94
CA ALA A 8 48.25 -6.15 -9.67
C ALA A 8 47.42 -4.85 -9.61
N SER A 9 47.89 -3.77 -10.25
CA SER A 9 47.19 -2.50 -10.30
C SER A 9 45.95 -2.54 -11.21
N PHE A 10 45.94 -3.38 -12.24
CA PHE A 10 44.79 -3.52 -13.14
C PHE A 10 43.67 -4.37 -12.53
N LEU A 11 43.97 -5.35 -11.67
CA LEU A 11 42.97 -6.16 -10.96
C LEU A 11 42.25 -5.39 -9.86
N ILE A 12 42.92 -4.43 -9.19
CA ILE A 12 42.28 -3.58 -8.16
C ILE A 12 41.36 -2.54 -8.81
N GLY A 13 41.71 -2.02 -9.99
CA GLY A 13 40.85 -1.09 -10.74
C GLY A 13 39.54 -1.72 -11.26
N ALA A 14 39.59 -3.01 -11.63
CA ALA A 14 38.40 -3.74 -12.11
C ALA A 14 37.44 -4.10 -10.97
N MET A 15 37.90 -4.25 -9.74
CA MET A 15 37.08 -4.60 -8.58
C MET A 15 36.29 -3.40 -8.01
N MET A 16 36.78 -2.17 -8.24
CA MET A 16 36.06 -0.95 -7.80
C MET A 16 34.96 -0.51 -8.74
N LEU A 17 34.92 -0.98 -10.00
CA LEU A 17 33.81 -0.67 -10.91
C LEU A 17 32.57 -1.54 -10.70
N SER A 18 32.66 -2.63 -9.94
CA SER A 18 31.51 -3.54 -9.71
C SER A 18 30.60 -3.14 -8.52
N LEU A 19 30.98 -2.13 -7.73
CA LEU A 19 30.18 -1.65 -6.60
C LEU A 19 29.15 -0.57 -6.97
N ALA A 20 29.19 -0.05 -8.20
CA ALA A 20 28.24 0.97 -8.65
C ALA A 20 26.94 0.41 -9.27
N ALA A 21 26.76 -0.92 -9.31
CA ALA A 21 25.62 -1.55 -10.01
C ALA A 21 24.45 -1.94 -9.10
N CYS A 22 24.46 -1.59 -7.82
CA CYS A 22 23.37 -1.91 -6.88
C CYS A 22 22.61 -0.68 -6.35
N SER A 23 22.67 0.45 -7.03
CA SER A 23 21.67 1.50 -6.83
C SER A 23 20.50 1.22 -7.80
N GLY A 24 19.67 0.26 -7.46
CA GLY A 24 18.37 0.13 -8.09
C GLY A 24 17.61 1.44 -7.86
N SER A 25 17.53 2.28 -8.87
CA SER A 25 16.66 3.45 -8.86
C SER A 25 15.23 2.92 -8.68
N THR A 26 14.65 3.07 -7.50
CA THR A 26 13.24 2.79 -7.29
C THR A 26 12.44 3.72 -8.20
N LYS A 27 11.53 3.14 -8.96
CA LYS A 27 10.66 3.90 -9.86
C LYS A 27 9.76 4.80 -9.02
N LYS A 28 9.64 6.06 -9.39
CA LYS A 28 8.71 6.98 -8.72
C LYS A 28 7.29 6.68 -9.20
N ILE A 29 6.40 6.43 -8.26
CA ILE A 29 4.98 6.13 -8.51
C ILE A 29 4.16 7.31 -7.98
N GLU A 30 3.51 8.06 -8.88
CA GLU A 30 2.66 9.21 -8.53
C GLU A 30 1.27 9.13 -9.15
N SER A 31 1.09 8.18 -10.08
CA SER A 31 -0.17 7.96 -10.79
C SER A 31 -0.29 6.50 -11.22
N PRO A 32 -1.48 6.01 -11.61
CA PRO A 32 -1.64 4.67 -12.18
C PRO A 32 -0.79 4.42 -13.42
N ALA A 33 -0.52 5.44 -14.23
CA ALA A 33 0.33 5.32 -15.41
C ALA A 33 1.78 4.92 -15.08
N ASP A 34 2.24 5.23 -13.87
CA ASP A 34 3.59 4.88 -13.41
C ASP A 34 3.72 3.40 -13.00
N PHE A 35 2.60 2.66 -12.96
CA PHE A 35 2.63 1.21 -12.68
C PHE A 35 3.21 0.42 -13.85
N GLU A 36 3.20 0.96 -15.07
CA GLU A 36 3.80 0.31 -16.24
C GLU A 36 5.28 0.01 -16.01
N GLY A 37 5.65 -1.26 -16.03
CA GLY A 37 7.00 -1.75 -15.79
C GLY A 37 7.47 -1.68 -14.32
N ALA A 38 6.64 -1.20 -13.39
CA ALA A 38 6.97 -1.14 -11.96
C ALA A 38 6.91 -2.51 -11.29
N LYS A 39 7.66 -2.67 -10.20
CA LYS A 39 7.55 -3.80 -9.27
C LYS A 39 6.67 -3.39 -8.12
N ILE A 40 5.49 -3.97 -8.03
CA ILE A 40 4.50 -3.61 -7.02
C ILE A 40 4.19 -4.83 -6.16
N SER A 41 4.36 -4.70 -4.85
CA SER A 41 3.93 -5.72 -3.91
C SER A 41 2.50 -5.50 -3.45
N VAL A 42 1.78 -6.59 -3.21
CA VAL A 42 0.38 -6.59 -2.81
C VAL A 42 0.10 -7.78 -1.91
N GLN A 43 -0.83 -7.64 -0.97
CA GLN A 43 -1.29 -8.77 -0.19
C GLN A 43 -2.30 -9.60 -0.99
N THR A 44 -2.10 -10.93 -1.03
CA THR A 44 -3.02 -11.86 -1.72
C THR A 44 -4.41 -11.86 -1.11
N ALA A 45 -5.41 -12.13 -1.95
CA ALA A 45 -6.83 -12.23 -1.57
C ALA A 45 -7.38 -10.93 -0.91
N THR A 46 -6.94 -9.78 -1.41
CA THR A 46 -7.48 -8.46 -1.06
C THR A 46 -8.05 -7.80 -2.30
N SER A 47 -8.93 -6.80 -2.11
CA SER A 47 -9.42 -5.94 -3.19
C SER A 47 -8.29 -5.21 -3.93
N ALA A 48 -7.22 -4.83 -3.22
CA ALA A 48 -6.02 -4.28 -3.83
C ALA A 48 -5.36 -5.27 -4.80
N HIS A 49 -5.32 -6.57 -4.45
CA HIS A 49 -4.79 -7.61 -5.36
C HIS A 49 -5.67 -7.77 -6.60
N GLU A 50 -6.99 -7.81 -6.44
CA GLU A 50 -7.94 -7.90 -7.55
C GLU A 50 -7.80 -6.67 -8.46
N SER A 51 -7.77 -5.47 -7.90
CA SER A 51 -7.61 -4.23 -8.66
C SER A 51 -6.33 -4.19 -9.50
N ILE A 52 -5.22 -4.70 -8.99
CA ILE A 52 -3.96 -4.72 -9.75
C ILE A 52 -3.99 -5.81 -10.84
N GLN A 53 -4.72 -6.90 -10.63
CA GLN A 53 -4.96 -7.92 -11.66
C GLN A 53 -5.84 -7.37 -12.78
N ASP A 54 -6.89 -6.63 -12.46
CA ASP A 54 -7.73 -5.96 -13.46
C ASP A 54 -6.90 -5.02 -14.35
N MET A 55 -5.99 -4.23 -13.77
CA MET A 55 -5.08 -3.39 -14.54
C MET A 55 -4.16 -4.20 -15.48
N GLN A 56 -3.71 -5.38 -15.04
CA GLN A 56 -2.93 -6.29 -15.91
C GLN A 56 -3.78 -6.87 -17.04
N ASP A 57 -5.03 -7.23 -16.75
CA ASP A 57 -5.98 -7.76 -17.75
C ASP A 57 -6.37 -6.70 -18.76
N GLU A 58 -6.39 -5.43 -18.38
CA GLU A 58 -6.54 -4.27 -19.27
C GLU A 58 -5.29 -3.98 -20.11
N GLY A 59 -4.21 -4.72 -19.90
CA GLY A 59 -3.00 -4.67 -20.73
C GLY A 59 -1.82 -3.92 -20.12
N MET A 60 -1.91 -3.48 -18.87
CA MET A 60 -0.80 -2.82 -18.17
C MET A 60 0.27 -3.85 -17.75
N ASN A 61 1.51 -3.63 -18.12
CA ASN A 61 2.61 -4.53 -17.79
C ASN A 61 3.17 -4.20 -16.40
N ILE A 62 2.62 -4.81 -15.36
CA ILE A 62 3.02 -4.62 -13.96
C ILE A 62 3.74 -5.89 -13.46
N ASN A 63 4.89 -5.73 -12.81
CA ASN A 63 5.57 -6.83 -12.11
C ASN A 63 5.00 -6.97 -10.71
N VAL A 64 3.93 -7.73 -10.56
CA VAL A 64 3.24 -7.92 -9.27
C VAL A 64 3.97 -8.97 -8.43
N LEU A 65 4.27 -8.64 -7.18
CA LEU A 65 4.83 -9.52 -6.17
C LEU A 65 3.78 -9.75 -5.07
N PRO A 66 3.00 -10.85 -5.13
CA PRO A 66 1.97 -11.13 -4.15
C PRO A 66 2.57 -11.81 -2.90
N TYR A 67 2.12 -11.40 -1.72
CA TYR A 67 2.51 -11.94 -0.42
C TYR A 67 1.30 -12.32 0.42
N GLU A 68 1.45 -13.32 1.29
CA GLU A 68 0.38 -13.70 2.22
C GLU A 68 0.14 -12.66 3.32
N LYS A 69 1.19 -11.88 3.69
CA LYS A 69 1.13 -10.90 4.76
C LYS A 69 1.55 -9.53 4.26
N VAL A 70 0.77 -8.53 4.61
CA VAL A 70 1.06 -7.13 4.25
C VAL A 70 2.42 -6.65 4.79
N THR A 71 2.87 -7.15 5.96
CA THR A 71 4.19 -6.86 6.52
C THR A 71 5.32 -7.19 5.56
N GLN A 72 5.21 -8.31 4.80
CA GLN A 72 6.21 -8.71 3.81
C GLN A 72 6.28 -7.72 2.63
N CYS A 73 5.13 -7.13 2.24
CA CYS A 73 5.10 -6.09 1.22
C CYS A 73 5.92 -4.87 1.64
N PHE A 74 5.71 -4.40 2.86
CA PHE A 74 6.43 -3.24 3.40
C PHE A 74 7.91 -3.52 3.70
N ASP A 75 8.25 -4.75 4.12
CA ASP A 75 9.65 -5.17 4.28
C ASP A 75 10.41 -5.11 2.95
N ASP A 76 9.80 -5.57 1.86
CA ASP A 76 10.43 -5.53 0.54
C ASP A 76 10.50 -4.10 -0.02
N LEU A 77 9.53 -3.24 0.29
CA LEU A 77 9.62 -1.81 -0.02
C LEU A 77 10.79 -1.15 0.72
N ALA A 78 10.91 -1.39 2.02
CA ALA A 78 12.00 -0.86 2.85
C ALA A 78 13.38 -1.33 2.38
N LEU A 79 13.47 -2.54 1.83
CA LEU A 79 14.69 -3.12 1.27
C LEU A 79 14.96 -2.71 -0.19
N GLY A 80 14.09 -1.91 -0.80
CA GLY A 80 14.21 -1.48 -2.19
C GLY A 80 14.08 -2.61 -3.23
N ARG A 81 13.39 -3.70 -2.88
CA ARG A 81 13.14 -4.83 -3.77
C ARG A 81 11.94 -4.62 -4.67
N VAL A 82 11.00 -3.78 -4.21
CA VAL A 82 9.82 -3.31 -4.95
C VAL A 82 9.83 -1.78 -5.01
N ASP A 83 9.12 -1.23 -5.98
CA ASP A 83 9.01 0.20 -6.19
C ASP A 83 7.86 0.80 -5.35
N ALA A 84 6.81 0.01 -5.11
CA ALA A 84 5.66 0.40 -4.31
C ALA A 84 4.96 -0.78 -3.65
N VAL A 85 4.16 -0.49 -2.63
CA VAL A 85 3.13 -1.36 -2.07
C VAL A 85 1.77 -0.81 -2.49
N TYR A 86 0.93 -1.63 -3.10
CA TYR A 86 -0.46 -1.31 -3.39
C TYR A 86 -1.35 -1.93 -2.32
N VAL A 87 -2.05 -1.09 -1.56
CA VAL A 87 -2.72 -1.49 -0.31
C VAL A 87 -3.82 -0.48 0.03
N ASP A 88 -4.78 -0.88 0.87
CA ASP A 88 -5.83 -0.01 1.37
C ASP A 88 -5.25 1.23 2.07
N SER A 89 -5.87 2.38 1.87
CA SER A 89 -5.35 3.65 2.40
C SER A 89 -5.27 3.68 3.92
N VAL A 90 -6.16 2.97 4.62
CA VAL A 90 -6.12 2.83 6.08
C VAL A 90 -4.91 2.00 6.55
N VAL A 91 -4.55 0.96 5.81
CA VAL A 91 -3.36 0.16 6.10
C VAL A 91 -2.09 0.98 5.81
N ALA A 92 -2.05 1.70 4.70
CA ALA A 92 -0.96 2.63 4.41
C ALA A 92 -0.80 3.69 5.52
N GLY A 93 -1.92 4.25 6.00
CA GLY A 93 -1.95 5.22 7.10
C GLY A 93 -1.33 4.68 8.38
N TYR A 94 -1.60 3.41 8.73
CA TYR A 94 -1.00 2.77 9.90
C TYR A 94 0.54 2.72 9.80
N TYR A 95 1.10 2.27 8.68
CA TYR A 95 2.56 2.20 8.48
C TYR A 95 3.21 3.58 8.42
N LEU A 96 2.53 4.57 7.87
CA LEU A 96 3.00 5.97 7.87
C LEU A 96 3.00 6.56 9.27
N ALA A 97 1.99 6.24 10.11
CA ALA A 97 1.95 6.70 11.49
C ALA A 97 3.04 6.07 12.36
N GLU A 98 3.49 4.83 12.04
CA GLU A 98 4.60 4.19 12.73
C GLU A 98 5.97 4.77 12.34
N ASP A 99 6.20 5.07 11.05
CA ASP A 99 7.48 5.60 10.57
C ASP A 99 7.32 6.37 9.24
N ASP A 100 7.05 7.65 9.32
CA ASP A 100 6.90 8.57 8.19
C ASP A 100 8.23 8.89 7.48
N THR A 101 9.35 8.49 8.08
CA THR A 101 10.67 8.67 7.45
C THR A 101 10.99 7.58 6.43
N LYS A 102 10.36 6.40 6.54
CA LYS A 102 10.58 5.26 5.64
C LYS A 102 9.61 5.20 4.47
N TYR A 103 8.38 5.66 4.68
CA TYR A 103 7.27 5.48 3.74
C TYR A 103 6.61 6.81 3.42
N GLN A 104 6.05 6.90 2.24
CA GLN A 104 5.20 8.01 1.83
C GLN A 104 4.02 7.50 1.02
N LYS A 105 2.86 8.10 1.20
CA LYS A 105 1.71 7.87 0.33
C LYS A 105 1.82 8.80 -0.87
N THR A 106 1.93 8.24 -2.07
CA THR A 106 2.17 9.00 -3.29
C THR A 106 0.93 9.14 -4.16
N TRP A 107 0.02 8.16 -4.06
CA TRP A 107 -1.21 8.16 -4.82
C TRP A 107 -2.33 7.47 -4.03
N THR A 108 -3.57 7.86 -4.28
CA THR A 108 -4.78 7.23 -3.73
C THR A 108 -5.83 7.16 -4.84
N SER A 109 -6.50 6.00 -4.97
CA SER A 109 -7.64 5.87 -5.87
C SER A 109 -8.76 6.83 -5.46
N GLU A 110 -9.45 7.39 -6.45
CA GLU A 110 -10.65 8.21 -6.21
C GLU A 110 -11.88 7.37 -5.85
N THR A 111 -11.84 6.07 -6.17
CA THR A 111 -12.91 5.12 -5.81
C THR A 111 -12.69 4.65 -4.37
N GLY A 112 -13.60 5.03 -3.46
CA GLY A 112 -13.59 4.52 -2.10
C GLY A 112 -14.00 3.05 -2.06
N GLU A 113 -13.41 2.28 -1.14
CA GLU A 113 -13.81 0.91 -0.86
C GLU A 113 -14.80 0.91 0.32
N PRO A 114 -16.04 0.40 0.14
CA PRO A 114 -16.99 0.31 1.24
C PRO A 114 -16.60 -0.81 2.21
N ILE A 115 -16.33 -0.45 3.47
CA ILE A 115 -16.09 -1.39 4.56
C ILE A 115 -17.33 -1.43 5.43
N GLY A 116 -17.93 -2.60 5.59
CA GLY A 116 -19.19 -2.77 6.31
C GLY A 116 -19.13 -3.86 7.38
N VAL A 117 -20.09 -3.81 8.31
CA VAL A 117 -20.33 -4.84 9.30
C VAL A 117 -21.36 -5.83 8.76
N CYS A 118 -20.94 -7.09 8.58
CA CYS A 118 -21.84 -8.15 8.11
C CYS A 118 -22.60 -8.79 9.28
N LEU A 119 -23.92 -8.86 9.15
CA LEU A 119 -24.80 -9.50 10.13
C LEU A 119 -25.59 -10.63 9.49
N LYS A 120 -26.04 -11.57 10.32
CA LYS A 120 -26.97 -12.59 9.88
C LYS A 120 -28.28 -11.93 9.43
N LYS A 121 -28.80 -12.33 8.26
CA LYS A 121 -30.05 -11.82 7.71
C LYS A 121 -31.20 -11.97 8.72
N GLY A 122 -31.97 -10.90 8.91
CA GLY A 122 -33.08 -10.83 9.85
C GLY A 122 -32.70 -10.43 11.28
N ASN A 123 -31.43 -10.03 11.51
CA ASN A 123 -31.00 -9.50 12.81
C ASN A 123 -31.06 -7.95 12.81
N ASP A 124 -32.27 -7.43 12.57
CA ASP A 124 -32.51 -5.99 12.36
C ASP A 124 -32.29 -5.18 13.64
N ASP A 125 -32.68 -5.73 14.81
CA ASP A 125 -32.44 -5.07 16.10
C ASP A 125 -30.94 -4.80 16.36
N LEU A 126 -30.08 -5.79 16.08
CA LEU A 126 -28.64 -5.62 16.22
C LEU A 126 -28.09 -4.63 15.20
N LYS A 127 -28.62 -4.64 13.98
CA LYS A 127 -28.24 -3.69 12.93
C LYS A 127 -28.51 -2.25 13.39
N GLU A 128 -29.75 -1.96 13.86
CA GLU A 128 -30.10 -0.63 14.35
C GLU A 128 -29.24 -0.19 15.53
N LEU A 129 -28.92 -1.12 16.44
CA LEU A 129 -28.04 -0.84 17.58
C LEU A 129 -26.63 -0.44 17.13
N ILE A 130 -26.05 -1.17 16.17
CA ILE A 130 -24.70 -0.90 15.65
C ILE A 130 -24.69 0.41 14.86
N GLU A 131 -25.68 0.65 14.00
CA GLU A 131 -25.80 1.90 13.22
C GLU A 131 -25.92 3.10 14.17
N GLY A 132 -26.76 3.03 15.20
CA GLY A 132 -26.90 4.09 16.19
C GLY A 132 -25.64 4.33 17.03
N ALA A 133 -24.89 3.28 17.34
CA ALA A 133 -23.59 3.40 18.01
C ALA A 133 -22.54 4.07 17.12
N ILE A 134 -22.44 3.69 15.86
CA ILE A 134 -21.51 4.30 14.88
C ILE A 134 -21.86 5.78 14.69
N ASP A 135 -23.13 6.12 14.53
CA ASP A 135 -23.59 7.51 14.42
C ASP A 135 -23.19 8.33 15.66
N THR A 136 -23.40 7.77 16.85
CA THR A 136 -23.02 8.45 18.10
C THR A 136 -21.52 8.74 18.13
N LEU A 137 -20.67 7.74 17.85
CA LEU A 137 -19.21 7.88 17.84
C LEU A 137 -18.72 8.85 16.77
N TYR A 138 -19.44 8.94 15.66
CA TYR A 138 -19.13 9.88 14.61
C TYR A 138 -19.46 11.33 15.05
N TYR A 139 -20.68 11.56 15.56
CA TYR A 139 -21.13 12.90 15.91
C TYR A 139 -20.47 13.48 17.17
N ASP A 140 -20.02 12.64 18.11
CA ASP A 140 -19.29 13.10 19.30
C ASP A 140 -17.79 13.30 19.03
N GLY A 141 -17.29 12.99 17.81
CA GLY A 141 -15.91 13.15 17.39
C GLY A 141 -14.99 12.01 17.81
N THR A 142 -15.49 10.95 18.45
CA THR A 142 -14.67 9.79 18.87
C THR A 142 -14.04 9.08 17.67
N MET A 143 -14.80 8.93 16.56
CA MET A 143 -14.26 8.31 15.33
C MET A 143 -13.06 9.11 14.77
N ALA A 144 -13.14 10.44 14.74
CA ALA A 144 -12.06 11.30 14.31
C ALA A 144 -10.81 11.15 15.19
N GLN A 145 -10.99 11.11 16.51
CA GLN A 145 -9.89 10.93 17.46
C GLN A 145 -9.23 9.54 17.32
N LEU A 146 -10.03 8.49 17.11
CA LEU A 146 -9.52 7.13 16.89
C LEU A 146 -8.76 7.04 15.57
N SER A 147 -9.26 7.67 14.51
CA SER A 147 -8.60 7.73 13.23
C SER A 147 -7.26 8.44 13.32
N GLU A 148 -7.20 9.62 13.94
CA GLU A 148 -5.96 10.35 14.16
C GLU A 148 -4.97 9.54 15.00
N LYS A 149 -5.43 8.89 16.06
CA LYS A 149 -4.60 8.08 16.95
C LYS A 149 -3.95 6.88 16.26
N HIS A 150 -4.68 6.20 15.37
CA HIS A 150 -4.26 4.91 14.80
C HIS A 150 -3.72 5.02 13.38
N PHE A 151 -4.09 6.05 12.63
CA PHE A 151 -3.75 6.21 11.21
C PHE A 151 -3.10 7.57 10.90
N GLY A 152 -2.97 8.43 11.91
CA GLY A 152 -2.44 9.80 11.72
C GLY A 152 -3.36 10.66 10.86
N SER A 153 -2.83 11.77 10.35
CA SER A 153 -3.54 12.69 9.46
C SER A 153 -3.85 12.10 8.07
N ALA A 154 -3.36 10.91 7.78
CA ALA A 154 -3.54 10.22 6.50
C ALA A 154 -4.89 9.49 6.39
N ALA A 155 -5.65 9.37 7.48
CA ALA A 155 -6.93 8.70 7.49
C ALA A 155 -8.05 9.66 7.08
N ASP A 156 -8.86 9.24 6.11
CA ASP A 156 -10.07 9.96 5.68
C ASP A 156 -11.26 9.47 6.50
N VAL A 157 -11.62 10.25 7.53
CA VAL A 157 -12.76 9.93 8.41
C VAL A 157 -14.10 10.19 7.71
N ASP A 158 -14.15 11.14 6.79
CA ASP A 158 -15.37 11.46 6.05
C ASP A 158 -15.72 10.35 5.04
N GLY A 159 -14.74 9.64 4.54
CA GLY A 159 -14.92 8.45 3.71
C GLY A 159 -15.68 7.32 4.41
N VAL A 160 -15.54 7.20 5.73
CA VAL A 160 -16.29 6.19 6.53
C VAL A 160 -17.79 6.45 6.54
N ARG A 161 -18.24 7.69 6.36
CA ARG A 161 -19.64 8.10 6.45
C ARG A 161 -20.40 8.05 5.12
N ASN A 162 -19.72 8.24 3.99
CA ASN A 162 -20.37 8.41 2.69
C ASN A 162 -20.89 7.12 2.06
N VAL A 163 -20.80 5.98 2.75
CA VAL A 163 -21.37 4.71 2.31
C VAL A 163 -22.84 4.62 2.76
N THR A 164 -23.67 5.60 2.41
CA THR A 164 -25.11 5.56 2.64
C THR A 164 -25.92 4.98 1.47
N GLU A 165 -25.28 4.69 0.35
CA GLU A 165 -25.92 3.92 -0.71
C GLU A 165 -25.71 2.43 -0.43
N LYS A 166 -26.78 1.77 0.00
CA LYS A 166 -26.81 0.31 0.13
C LYS A 166 -26.44 -0.30 -1.22
N PRO A 167 -25.35 -1.10 -1.31
CA PRO A 167 -25.17 -1.91 -2.50
C PRO A 167 -26.40 -2.81 -2.62
N VAL A 168 -27.14 -2.66 -3.69
CA VAL A 168 -28.20 -3.61 -4.06
C VAL A 168 -27.46 -4.86 -4.53
N LEU A 169 -27.31 -5.80 -3.62
CA LEU A 169 -26.87 -7.15 -4.00
C LEU A 169 -28.09 -7.83 -4.63
N ASP A 170 -28.09 -7.92 -5.97
CA ASP A 170 -29.03 -8.74 -6.73
C ASP A 170 -28.82 -10.25 -6.44
#